data_6f5e59d10e671cee276dfba72723acae
#
_entry.id   6f5e59d10e671cee276dfba72723acae
#
_cell.length_a   1.000
_cell.length_b   1.000
_cell.length_c   1.000
_cell.angle_alpha   90.00
_cell.angle_beta   90.00
_cell.angle_gamma   90.00
#
_symmetry.space_group_name_H-M   'P 1'
#
loop_
_entity.id
_entity.type
_entity.pdbx_description
1 polymer ?
#
loop_
_entity_poly.entity_id
_entity_poly.type
_entity_poly.pdbx_seq_one_letter_code
_entity_poly.pdbx_strand_id
1 'polypeptide(L)'
;MSYHFLTLTFILILATITSVFSYKAFDSILPKNQLKQWRNSWYAVTLIVFLAGNFWLFIIACGLYLIYIYRREENVFALYFALLLAIPPIEKVIPAIGLDHLFSMNYPRLLSLTLLFPLFLSLRAKPDRIPFLSTGPDKFVACIVTLTFLLSLRGTTVSDAIRYGMSGFLDVFLPYYTASRVVKNLDQLKVIMVAFMVGCLITASIGIFEYRSSWLLYNTLDNSLGVDWAFGGYLGRGFDIRAISSTGQPIVLGYVIMIALGFYLYVSTLINSKIIKLVGYAFIGLGLFVTLSRGPWVGAIAAIIVFLATGTNVSRKFIIFIVAVTLTIPILQAVPGGNKVLDILPFIGTSEQFNVDYRDRLLDSSIKVVAKHPFFGVFNSTKEPEMQDLIQGDGIIDIVNAYVGLALGQGLTGLFLFVGFFLLVLSKTYKAMKRLPKKSEAHLCGSSLIASLVGVLVIIYGVSTIGVIPILYWSLAGLMLSYARFTKTDTINALVNFKDNDHQILHNEDYPTTIVRK
;
A
#
# COMPACT_ATOMS: atom_id res chain seq x y z
N MET A 1 -33.34 -8.28 -0.32
CA MET A 1 -33.17 -7.06 -1.16
C MET A 1 -33.05 -5.77 -0.34
N SER A 2 -33.86 -5.52 0.68
CA SER A 2 -33.83 -4.25 1.44
C SER A 2 -32.45 -3.96 2.11
N TYR A 3 -31.85 -4.95 2.76
CA TYR A 3 -30.55 -4.78 3.42
C TYR A 3 -29.41 -4.45 2.45
N HIS A 4 -29.38 -5.07 1.28
CA HIS A 4 -28.34 -4.84 0.26
C HIS A 4 -28.36 -3.39 -0.26
N PHE A 5 -29.54 -2.83 -0.54
CA PHE A 5 -29.66 -1.42 -0.93
C PHE A 5 -29.42 -0.45 0.23
N LEU A 6 -29.75 -0.88 1.45
CA LEU A 6 -29.47 -0.07 2.64
C LEU A 6 -27.95 0.05 2.87
N THR A 7 -27.18 -1.04 2.73
CA THR A 7 -25.72 -0.99 2.81
C THR A 7 -25.11 -0.07 1.75
N LEU A 8 -25.56 -0.17 0.49
CA LEU A 8 -25.15 0.73 -0.58
C LEU A 8 -25.41 2.20 -0.21
N THR A 9 -26.59 2.51 0.34
CA THR A 9 -26.93 3.88 0.74
C THR A 9 -25.97 4.41 1.80
N PHE A 10 -25.67 3.63 2.85
CA PHE A 10 -24.69 4.03 3.87
C PHE A 10 -23.29 4.23 3.30
N ILE A 11 -22.82 3.33 2.44
CA ILE A 11 -21.51 3.45 1.76
C ILE A 11 -21.44 4.77 0.97
N LEU A 12 -22.47 5.10 0.18
CA LEU A 12 -22.52 6.32 -0.61
C LEU A 12 -22.58 7.59 0.27
N ILE A 13 -23.33 7.56 1.38
CA ILE A 13 -23.38 8.68 2.34
C ILE A 13 -22.01 8.91 2.95
N LEU A 14 -21.34 7.87 3.47
CA LEU A 14 -20.03 7.95 4.08
C LEU A 14 -18.98 8.44 3.07
N ALA A 15 -18.99 7.92 1.86
CA ALA A 15 -18.12 8.36 0.77
C ALA A 15 -18.37 9.82 0.39
N THR A 16 -19.63 10.28 0.43
CA THR A 16 -19.98 11.70 0.17
C THR A 16 -19.41 12.61 1.24
N ILE A 17 -19.63 12.29 2.52
CA ILE A 17 -19.11 13.07 3.65
C ILE A 17 -17.58 13.16 3.57
N THR A 18 -16.93 12.03 3.34
CA THR A 18 -15.46 11.96 3.22
C THR A 18 -14.94 12.72 2.00
N SER A 19 -15.67 12.69 0.89
CA SER A 19 -15.32 13.47 -0.31
C SER A 19 -15.40 14.97 -0.05
N VAL A 20 -16.40 15.45 0.67
CA VAL A 20 -16.53 16.87 1.07
C VAL A 20 -15.33 17.29 1.95
N PHE A 21 -14.92 16.44 2.88
CA PHE A 21 -13.70 16.68 3.67
C PHE A 21 -12.46 16.72 2.76
N SER A 22 -12.30 15.76 1.86
CA SER A 22 -11.17 15.65 0.92
C SER A 22 -11.08 16.89 0.01
N TYR A 23 -12.21 17.44 -0.45
CA TYR A 23 -12.23 18.70 -1.22
C TYR A 23 -11.66 19.88 -0.44
N LYS A 24 -12.00 19.98 0.86
CA LYS A 24 -11.48 21.04 1.72
C LYS A 24 -10.02 20.81 2.11
N ALA A 25 -9.62 19.56 2.27
CA ALA A 25 -8.28 19.21 2.70
C ALA A 25 -7.23 19.36 1.58
N PHE A 26 -7.59 19.06 0.35
CA PHE A 26 -6.65 18.96 -0.76
C PHE A 26 -6.87 19.97 -1.87
N ASP A 27 -7.73 21.00 -1.70
CA ASP A 27 -8.01 22.02 -2.72
C ASP A 27 -6.80 22.90 -3.05
N SER A 28 -5.86 23.04 -2.12
CA SER A 28 -4.57 23.74 -2.35
C SER A 28 -3.55 22.89 -3.12
N ILE A 29 -3.79 21.57 -3.24
CA ILE A 29 -2.84 20.61 -3.83
C ILE A 29 -3.32 20.16 -5.21
N LEU A 30 -4.64 19.95 -5.36
CA LEU A 30 -5.24 19.39 -6.56
C LEU A 30 -6.43 20.22 -7.06
N PRO A 31 -6.64 20.29 -8.38
CA PRO A 31 -7.82 20.91 -8.94
C PRO A 31 -9.08 20.14 -8.55
N LYS A 32 -10.14 20.89 -8.18
CA LYS A 32 -11.42 20.30 -7.73
C LYS A 32 -12.04 19.35 -8.75
N ASN A 33 -11.81 19.57 -10.04
CA ASN A 33 -12.32 18.72 -11.11
C ASN A 33 -11.73 17.31 -11.05
N GLN A 34 -10.46 17.16 -10.70
CA GLN A 34 -9.80 15.86 -10.59
C GLN A 34 -10.36 15.05 -9.39
N LEU A 35 -10.53 15.72 -8.24
CA LEU A 35 -11.16 15.09 -7.09
C LEU A 35 -12.61 14.67 -7.39
N LYS A 36 -13.38 15.48 -8.12
CA LYS A 36 -14.73 15.13 -8.57
C LYS A 36 -14.72 13.90 -9.48
N GLN A 37 -13.77 13.83 -10.42
CA GLN A 37 -13.65 12.70 -11.33
C GLN A 37 -13.37 11.40 -10.58
N TRP A 38 -12.42 11.39 -9.63
CA TRP A 38 -12.12 10.22 -8.81
C TRP A 38 -13.31 9.80 -7.93
N ARG A 39 -14.00 10.75 -7.29
CA ARG A 39 -15.22 10.49 -6.54
C ARG A 39 -16.30 9.86 -7.43
N ASN A 40 -16.56 10.44 -8.60
CA ASN A 40 -17.59 9.93 -9.50
C ASN A 40 -17.24 8.54 -10.02
N SER A 41 -15.95 8.27 -10.29
CA SER A 41 -15.48 6.94 -10.66
C SER A 41 -15.63 5.95 -9.51
N TRP A 42 -15.34 6.38 -8.28
CA TRP A 42 -15.55 5.58 -7.07
C TRP A 42 -17.04 5.21 -6.90
N TYR A 43 -17.96 6.18 -7.07
CA TYR A 43 -19.40 5.91 -7.04
C TYR A 43 -19.81 4.97 -8.16
N ALA A 44 -19.33 5.16 -9.37
CA ALA A 44 -19.69 4.33 -10.52
C ALA A 44 -19.31 2.87 -10.30
N VAL A 45 -18.05 2.58 -9.88
CA VAL A 45 -17.65 1.19 -9.63
C VAL A 45 -18.40 0.57 -8.44
N THR A 46 -18.69 1.35 -7.40
CA THR A 46 -19.49 0.90 -6.26
C THR A 46 -20.92 0.59 -6.69
N LEU A 47 -21.56 1.45 -7.49
CA LEU A 47 -22.90 1.19 -8.03
C LEU A 47 -22.91 -0.04 -8.93
N ILE A 48 -21.92 -0.20 -9.79
CA ILE A 48 -21.82 -1.36 -10.69
C ILE A 48 -21.78 -2.66 -9.88
N VAL A 49 -20.95 -2.77 -8.83
CA VAL A 49 -20.83 -4.01 -8.06
C VAL A 49 -22.11 -4.33 -7.28
N PHE A 50 -22.77 -3.33 -6.72
CA PHE A 50 -24.02 -3.54 -5.95
C PHE A 50 -25.25 -3.83 -6.84
N LEU A 51 -25.25 -3.38 -8.09
CA LEU A 51 -26.37 -3.56 -9.02
C LEU A 51 -26.18 -4.76 -9.96
N ALA A 52 -24.98 -5.34 -10.04
CA ALA A 52 -24.67 -6.38 -11.03
C ALA A 52 -25.42 -7.70 -10.81
N GLY A 53 -25.72 -8.09 -9.56
CA GLY A 53 -26.41 -9.34 -9.23
C GLY A 53 -25.71 -10.64 -9.68
N ASN A 54 -24.53 -10.54 -10.30
CA ASN A 54 -23.68 -11.66 -10.71
C ASN A 54 -22.23 -11.19 -10.85
N PHE A 55 -21.29 -12.06 -10.45
CA PHE A 55 -19.85 -11.74 -10.48
C PHE A 55 -19.33 -11.40 -11.88
N TRP A 56 -19.69 -12.19 -12.89
CA TRP A 56 -19.18 -11.96 -14.25
C TRP A 56 -19.76 -10.70 -14.90
N LEU A 57 -21.04 -10.42 -14.64
CA LEU A 57 -21.64 -9.17 -15.09
C LEU A 57 -20.96 -7.97 -14.44
N PHE A 58 -20.62 -8.06 -13.14
CA PHE A 58 -19.83 -7.06 -12.44
C PHE A 58 -18.46 -6.86 -13.13
N ILE A 59 -17.70 -7.93 -13.37
CA ILE A 59 -16.36 -7.86 -13.99
C ILE A 59 -16.42 -7.22 -15.37
N ILE A 60 -17.40 -7.61 -16.20
CA ILE A 60 -17.56 -7.08 -17.58
C ILE A 60 -17.97 -5.60 -17.53
N ALA A 61 -19.02 -5.25 -16.79
CA ALA A 61 -19.52 -3.88 -16.73
C ALA A 61 -18.48 -2.92 -16.12
N CYS A 62 -17.83 -3.33 -15.03
CA CYS A 62 -16.76 -2.57 -14.40
C CYS A 62 -15.54 -2.44 -15.34
N GLY A 63 -15.14 -3.51 -16.02
CA GLY A 63 -14.05 -3.50 -16.97
C GLY A 63 -14.30 -2.53 -18.14
N LEU A 64 -15.48 -2.54 -18.73
CA LEU A 64 -15.88 -1.60 -19.80
C LEU A 64 -15.86 -0.16 -19.30
N TYR A 65 -16.38 0.10 -18.10
CA TYR A 65 -16.31 1.43 -17.48
C TYR A 65 -14.87 1.90 -17.25
N LEU A 66 -14.00 1.03 -16.73
CA LEU A 66 -12.60 1.34 -16.46
C LEU A 66 -11.81 1.63 -17.75
N ILE A 67 -12.06 0.87 -18.84
CA ILE A 67 -11.46 1.13 -20.16
C ILE A 67 -11.94 2.47 -20.73
N TYR A 68 -13.21 2.81 -20.51
CA TYR A 68 -13.76 4.10 -20.93
C TYR A 68 -13.08 5.27 -20.19
N ILE A 69 -12.95 5.18 -18.86
CA ILE A 69 -12.36 6.26 -18.06
C ILE A 69 -10.83 6.36 -18.25
N TYR A 70 -10.13 5.26 -18.53
CA TYR A 70 -8.71 5.24 -18.87
C TYR A 70 -8.36 6.24 -19.96
N ARG A 71 -9.19 6.36 -20.99
CA ARG A 71 -8.97 7.27 -22.12
C ARG A 71 -9.16 8.74 -21.79
N ARG A 72 -9.75 9.06 -20.64
CA ARG A 72 -10.11 10.42 -20.20
C ARG A 72 -9.28 10.90 -19.00
N GLU A 73 -8.50 10.00 -18.40
CA GLU A 73 -7.70 10.30 -17.22
C GLU A 73 -6.26 10.62 -17.60
N GLU A 74 -5.79 11.81 -17.19
CA GLU A 74 -4.40 12.20 -17.42
C GLU A 74 -3.42 11.44 -16.54
N ASN A 75 -3.82 11.15 -15.30
CA ASN A 75 -3.00 10.42 -14.33
C ASN A 75 -3.62 9.08 -13.95
N VAL A 76 -3.52 8.13 -14.88
CA VAL A 76 -4.09 6.77 -14.74
C VAL A 76 -3.61 6.05 -13.48
N PHE A 77 -2.35 6.25 -13.07
CA PHE A 77 -1.84 5.59 -11.87
C PHE A 77 -2.45 6.19 -10.58
N ALA A 78 -2.76 7.49 -10.58
CA ALA A 78 -3.51 8.11 -9.49
C ALA A 78 -4.95 7.58 -9.43
N LEU A 79 -5.62 7.46 -10.58
CA LEU A 79 -6.95 6.83 -10.65
C LEU A 79 -6.93 5.40 -10.12
N TYR A 80 -5.92 4.60 -10.52
CA TYR A 80 -5.73 3.24 -10.01
C TYR A 80 -5.68 3.22 -8.48
N PHE A 81 -4.91 4.12 -7.85
CA PHE A 81 -4.80 4.21 -6.40
C PHE A 81 -6.09 4.74 -5.73
N ALA A 82 -6.79 5.69 -6.34
CA ALA A 82 -8.06 6.18 -5.84
C ALA A 82 -9.15 5.10 -5.81
N LEU A 83 -9.10 4.17 -6.78
CA LEU A 83 -10.10 3.10 -6.92
C LEU A 83 -9.69 1.77 -6.29
N LEU A 84 -8.41 1.54 -5.98
CA LEU A 84 -7.90 0.24 -5.51
C LEU A 84 -8.67 -0.31 -4.30
N LEU A 85 -9.17 0.58 -3.47
CA LEU A 85 -9.89 0.25 -2.23
C LEU A 85 -11.40 0.45 -2.34
N ALA A 86 -11.96 0.64 -3.54
CA ALA A 86 -13.38 0.89 -3.69
C ALA A 86 -14.24 -0.36 -3.48
N ILE A 87 -13.74 -1.52 -3.89
CA ILE A 87 -14.45 -2.79 -3.87
C ILE A 87 -13.57 -3.85 -3.21
N PRO A 88 -14.14 -4.72 -2.36
CA PRO A 88 -13.42 -5.84 -1.77
C PRO A 88 -12.79 -6.77 -2.81
N PRO A 89 -11.68 -7.44 -2.48
CA PRO A 89 -11.02 -8.40 -3.38
C PRO A 89 -11.76 -9.75 -3.42
N ILE A 90 -13.09 -9.69 -3.61
CA ILE A 90 -13.92 -10.87 -3.85
C ILE A 90 -13.41 -11.53 -5.11
N GLU A 91 -13.17 -12.83 -5.07
CA GLU A 91 -12.59 -13.55 -6.19
C GLU A 91 -13.46 -14.70 -6.67
N LYS A 92 -13.39 -14.96 -7.96
CA LYS A 92 -13.98 -16.12 -8.61
C LYS A 92 -13.02 -16.69 -9.63
N VAL A 93 -12.99 -18.00 -9.68
CA VAL A 93 -12.11 -18.75 -10.57
C VAL A 93 -12.64 -18.68 -12.01
N ILE A 94 -11.76 -18.42 -12.98
CA ILE A 94 -12.09 -18.52 -14.40
C ILE A 94 -11.97 -19.99 -14.80
N PRO A 95 -13.10 -20.66 -15.17
CA PRO A 95 -13.05 -22.03 -15.63
C PRO A 95 -12.31 -22.11 -16.99
N ALA A 96 -11.57 -23.18 -17.19
CA ALA A 96 -10.92 -23.44 -18.47
C ALA A 96 -11.13 -24.91 -18.87
N ILE A 97 -11.37 -25.15 -20.15
CA ILE A 97 -11.58 -26.51 -20.67
C ILE A 97 -10.28 -27.32 -20.53
N GLY A 98 -10.36 -28.45 -19.85
CA GLY A 98 -9.21 -29.35 -19.62
C GLY A 98 -8.26 -28.93 -18.50
N LEU A 99 -8.57 -27.86 -17.75
CA LEU A 99 -7.84 -27.39 -16.58
C LEU A 99 -8.83 -27.20 -15.43
N ASP A 100 -8.42 -27.46 -14.18
CA ASP A 100 -9.27 -27.19 -13.01
C ASP A 100 -9.78 -25.75 -13.04
N HIS A 101 -8.87 -24.81 -13.25
CA HIS A 101 -9.17 -23.40 -13.46
C HIS A 101 -7.93 -22.69 -14.01
N LEU A 102 -8.17 -21.64 -14.79
CA LEU A 102 -7.09 -20.86 -15.38
C LEU A 102 -6.45 -19.92 -14.34
N PHE A 103 -7.29 -19.17 -13.61
CA PHE A 103 -6.82 -18.05 -12.81
C PHE A 103 -7.99 -17.47 -11.99
N SER A 104 -7.71 -16.91 -10.81
CA SER A 104 -8.71 -16.24 -9.98
C SER A 104 -8.80 -14.76 -10.36
N MET A 105 -9.99 -14.33 -10.81
CA MET A 105 -10.28 -12.93 -11.10
C MET A 105 -10.83 -12.25 -9.85
N ASN A 106 -10.29 -11.08 -9.53
CA ASN A 106 -10.79 -10.18 -8.50
C ASN A 106 -10.69 -8.71 -8.94
N TYR A 107 -11.26 -7.81 -8.15
CA TYR A 107 -11.27 -6.40 -8.50
C TYR A 107 -9.88 -5.75 -8.63
N PRO A 108 -8.89 -5.95 -7.73
CA PRO A 108 -7.54 -5.42 -7.91
C PRO A 108 -6.88 -5.88 -9.22
N ARG A 109 -7.06 -7.14 -9.61
CA ARG A 109 -6.55 -7.69 -10.89
C ARG A 109 -7.28 -7.12 -12.10
N LEU A 110 -8.59 -6.86 -11.98
CA LEU A 110 -9.35 -6.14 -13.00
C LEU A 110 -8.78 -4.73 -13.22
N LEU A 111 -8.48 -3.99 -12.14
CA LEU A 111 -7.82 -2.69 -12.23
C LEU A 111 -6.43 -2.81 -12.88
N SER A 112 -5.64 -3.82 -12.53
CA SER A 112 -4.33 -4.05 -13.15
C SER A 112 -4.46 -4.31 -14.66
N LEU A 113 -5.43 -5.11 -15.09
CA LEU A 113 -5.68 -5.41 -16.51
C LEU A 113 -6.21 -4.20 -17.30
N THR A 114 -7.10 -3.42 -16.70
CA THR A 114 -7.79 -2.34 -17.43
C THR A 114 -7.08 -0.99 -17.35
N LEU A 115 -6.32 -0.72 -16.29
CA LEU A 115 -5.60 0.54 -16.10
C LEU A 115 -4.09 0.37 -16.22
N LEU A 116 -3.48 -0.57 -15.48
CA LEU A 116 -2.02 -0.68 -15.45
C LEU A 116 -1.44 -1.35 -16.70
N PHE A 117 -2.11 -2.35 -17.27
CA PHE A 117 -1.60 -3.01 -18.47
C PHE A 117 -1.58 -2.09 -19.71
N PRO A 118 -2.65 -1.33 -20.05
CA PRO A 118 -2.57 -0.34 -21.11
C PRO A 118 -1.55 0.78 -20.80
N LEU A 119 -1.44 1.21 -19.55
CA LEU A 119 -0.41 2.17 -19.12
C LEU A 119 1.01 1.62 -19.33
N PHE A 120 1.24 0.35 -19.00
CA PHE A 120 2.51 -0.35 -19.27
C PHE A 120 2.86 -0.33 -20.77
N LEU A 121 1.89 -0.66 -21.64
CA LEU A 121 2.10 -0.63 -23.08
C LEU A 121 2.43 0.78 -23.57
N SER A 122 1.71 1.81 -23.09
CA SER A 122 1.96 3.20 -23.44
C SER A 122 3.35 3.68 -22.99
N LEU A 123 3.79 3.29 -21.79
CA LEU A 123 5.12 3.62 -21.28
C LEU A 123 6.25 2.93 -22.06
N ARG A 124 5.99 1.72 -22.57
CA ARG A 124 6.95 1.01 -23.46
C ARG A 124 7.04 1.59 -24.87
N ALA A 125 5.98 2.20 -25.36
CA ALA A 125 5.95 2.80 -26.69
C ALA A 125 6.69 4.15 -26.77
N LYS A 126 7.01 4.80 -25.63
CA LYS A 126 7.68 6.11 -25.62
C LYS A 126 9.13 6.00 -26.07
N PRO A 127 9.63 6.98 -26.90
CA PRO A 127 11.04 6.99 -27.34
C PRO A 127 12.04 7.15 -26.17
N ASP A 128 11.66 7.95 -25.16
CA ASP A 128 12.45 8.25 -23.94
C ASP A 128 12.27 7.20 -22.83
N ARG A 129 11.76 6.01 -23.19
CA ARG A 129 11.52 4.94 -22.22
C ARG A 129 12.79 4.52 -21.50
N ILE A 130 12.65 4.22 -20.21
CA ILE A 130 13.69 3.56 -19.45
C ILE A 130 13.59 2.05 -19.72
N PRO A 131 14.60 1.42 -20.35
CA PRO A 131 14.55 -0.01 -20.63
C PRO A 131 14.40 -0.82 -19.33
N PHE A 132 13.61 -1.89 -19.40
CA PHE A 132 13.55 -2.83 -18.29
C PHE A 132 14.90 -3.55 -18.15
N LEU A 133 15.29 -3.90 -16.94
CA LEU A 133 16.61 -4.46 -16.57
C LEU A 133 17.79 -3.48 -16.62
N SER A 134 17.59 -2.22 -17.02
CA SER A 134 18.66 -1.21 -16.99
C SER A 134 19.08 -0.80 -15.58
N THR A 135 18.23 -1.03 -14.58
CA THR A 135 18.49 -0.66 -13.18
C THR A 135 18.66 -1.90 -12.29
N GLY A 136 19.43 -1.75 -11.20
CA GLY A 136 19.59 -2.85 -10.23
C GLY A 136 18.25 -3.36 -9.66
N PRO A 137 17.33 -2.49 -9.21
CA PRO A 137 16.01 -2.92 -8.74
C PRO A 137 15.22 -3.72 -9.78
N ASP A 138 15.25 -3.33 -11.07
CA ASP A 138 14.56 -4.09 -12.13
C ASP A 138 15.08 -5.53 -12.23
N LYS A 139 16.41 -5.72 -12.06
CA LYS A 139 17.02 -7.06 -12.07
C LYS A 139 16.53 -7.92 -10.91
N PHE A 140 16.41 -7.33 -9.70
CA PHE A 140 15.86 -8.03 -8.55
C PHE A 140 14.40 -8.45 -8.79
N VAL A 141 13.54 -7.57 -9.29
CA VAL A 141 12.15 -7.90 -9.60
C VAL A 141 12.07 -8.99 -10.66
N ALA A 142 12.87 -8.91 -11.72
CA ALA A 142 12.95 -9.95 -12.73
C ALA A 142 13.35 -11.30 -12.13
N CYS A 143 14.40 -11.32 -11.29
CA CYS A 143 14.85 -12.53 -10.59
C CYS A 143 13.75 -13.09 -9.68
N ILE A 144 13.05 -12.24 -8.89
CA ILE A 144 11.96 -12.67 -8.01
C ILE A 144 10.81 -13.31 -8.81
N VAL A 145 10.32 -12.61 -9.85
CA VAL A 145 9.21 -13.11 -10.66
C VAL A 145 9.60 -14.41 -11.39
N THR A 146 10.81 -14.45 -11.96
CA THR A 146 11.32 -15.65 -12.63
C THR A 146 11.52 -16.82 -11.65
N LEU A 147 12.11 -16.56 -10.48
CA LEU A 147 12.29 -17.58 -9.44
C LEU A 147 10.93 -18.14 -8.99
N THR A 148 9.96 -17.28 -8.68
CA THR A 148 8.61 -17.68 -8.27
C THR A 148 7.95 -18.54 -9.35
N PHE A 149 8.06 -18.15 -10.63
CA PHE A 149 7.53 -18.93 -11.75
C PHE A 149 8.23 -20.28 -11.88
N LEU A 150 9.55 -20.35 -11.88
CA LEU A 150 10.31 -21.60 -11.99
C LEU A 150 10.02 -22.55 -10.82
N LEU A 151 9.92 -22.02 -9.60
CA LEU A 151 9.61 -22.83 -8.43
C LEU A 151 8.16 -23.35 -8.43
N SER A 152 7.22 -22.63 -9.08
CA SER A 152 5.85 -23.11 -9.24
C SER A 152 5.72 -24.31 -10.17
N LEU A 153 6.71 -24.55 -11.06
CA LEU A 153 6.77 -25.76 -11.89
C LEU A 153 6.98 -27.05 -11.10
N ARG A 154 7.35 -26.95 -9.80
CA ARG A 154 7.40 -28.10 -8.88
C ARG A 154 6.00 -28.56 -8.43
N GLY A 155 4.97 -27.76 -8.71
CA GLY A 155 3.58 -28.12 -8.46
C GLY A 155 3.11 -29.28 -9.34
N THR A 156 1.96 -29.81 -8.99
CA THR A 156 1.42 -31.02 -9.64
C THR A 156 0.79 -30.76 -11.01
N THR A 157 0.49 -29.47 -11.34
CA THR A 157 -0.24 -29.12 -12.55
C THR A 157 0.38 -27.93 -13.30
N VAL A 158 0.30 -27.92 -14.64
CA VAL A 158 0.67 -26.78 -15.49
C VAL A 158 -0.18 -25.55 -15.15
N SER A 159 -1.41 -25.74 -14.69
CA SER A 159 -2.32 -24.69 -14.24
C SER A 159 -1.74 -23.87 -13.09
N ASP A 160 -1.03 -24.51 -12.17
CA ASP A 160 -0.37 -23.82 -11.04
C ASP A 160 0.70 -22.85 -11.55
N ALA A 161 1.54 -23.27 -12.49
CA ALA A 161 2.58 -22.42 -13.06
C ALA A 161 1.98 -21.20 -13.79
N ILE A 162 0.91 -21.38 -14.56
CA ILE A 162 0.21 -20.29 -15.24
C ILE A 162 -0.36 -19.30 -14.20
N ARG A 163 -1.01 -19.80 -13.14
CA ARG A 163 -1.58 -18.96 -12.05
C ARG A 163 -0.52 -18.12 -11.36
N TYR A 164 0.58 -18.75 -10.94
CA TYR A 164 1.70 -18.04 -10.30
C TYR A 164 2.36 -17.04 -11.24
N GLY A 165 2.51 -17.38 -12.52
CA GLY A 165 3.02 -16.47 -13.54
C GLY A 165 2.12 -15.26 -13.76
N MET A 166 0.80 -15.46 -13.89
CA MET A 166 -0.17 -14.38 -14.03
C MET A 166 -0.25 -13.50 -12.78
N SER A 167 -0.26 -14.11 -11.58
CA SER A 167 -0.24 -13.35 -10.33
C SER A 167 1.06 -12.55 -10.20
N GLY A 168 2.21 -13.14 -10.49
CA GLY A 168 3.50 -12.44 -10.53
C GLY A 168 3.51 -11.26 -11.51
N PHE A 169 2.85 -11.40 -12.65
CA PHE A 169 2.73 -10.31 -13.62
C PHE A 169 1.76 -9.21 -13.16
N LEU A 170 0.54 -9.56 -12.71
CA LEU A 170 -0.53 -8.61 -12.39
C LEU A 170 -0.35 -7.95 -11.02
N ASP A 171 0.10 -8.71 -10.01
CA ASP A 171 0.13 -8.26 -8.62
C ASP A 171 1.53 -7.74 -8.20
N VAL A 172 2.59 -8.07 -8.97
CA VAL A 172 3.99 -7.68 -8.67
C VAL A 172 4.57 -6.80 -9.78
N PHE A 173 4.69 -7.35 -10.99
CA PHE A 173 5.41 -6.70 -12.08
C PHE A 173 4.73 -5.42 -12.57
N LEU A 174 3.43 -5.46 -12.91
CA LEU A 174 2.71 -4.29 -13.43
C LEU A 174 2.67 -3.13 -12.43
N PRO A 175 2.30 -3.32 -11.14
CA PRO A 175 2.33 -2.27 -10.16
C PRO A 175 3.73 -1.65 -9.99
N TYR A 176 4.77 -2.47 -9.89
CA TYR A 176 6.14 -2.01 -9.78
C TYR A 176 6.60 -1.25 -11.04
N TYR A 177 6.42 -1.85 -12.23
CA TYR A 177 6.90 -1.29 -13.48
C TYR A 177 6.26 0.08 -13.77
N THR A 178 4.93 0.15 -13.66
CA THR A 178 4.19 1.38 -13.93
C THR A 178 4.52 2.48 -12.92
N ALA A 179 4.50 2.17 -11.61
CA ALA A 179 4.87 3.11 -10.56
C ALA A 179 6.30 3.65 -10.72
N SER A 180 7.24 2.77 -11.11
CA SER A 180 8.64 3.16 -11.25
C SER A 180 8.93 3.99 -12.50
N ARG A 181 7.97 4.19 -13.41
CA ARG A 181 8.18 4.87 -14.70
C ARG A 181 7.19 5.99 -15.00
N VAL A 182 6.03 5.99 -14.34
CA VAL A 182 4.99 7.00 -14.62
C VAL A 182 5.33 8.36 -14.05
N VAL A 183 5.97 8.43 -12.88
CA VAL A 183 6.27 9.67 -12.16
C VAL A 183 7.55 10.31 -12.70
N LYS A 184 7.45 11.57 -13.15
CA LYS A 184 8.55 12.36 -13.69
C LYS A 184 8.94 13.55 -12.81
N ASN A 185 8.07 14.01 -11.91
CA ASN A 185 8.29 15.15 -11.03
C ASN A 185 7.53 15.01 -9.69
N LEU A 186 7.80 15.94 -8.77
CA LEU A 186 7.20 15.94 -7.44
C LEU A 186 5.68 16.15 -7.48
N ASP A 187 5.17 16.96 -8.40
CA ASP A 187 3.74 17.26 -8.49
C ASP A 187 2.92 16.02 -8.87
N GLN A 188 3.41 15.23 -9.84
CA GLN A 188 2.77 13.96 -10.18
C GLN A 188 2.78 12.97 -9.01
N LEU A 189 3.87 12.94 -8.23
CA LEU A 189 3.97 12.10 -7.05
C LEU A 189 2.97 12.52 -5.97
N LYS A 190 2.81 13.84 -5.72
CA LYS A 190 1.79 14.38 -4.82
C LYS A 190 0.38 13.96 -5.22
N VAL A 191 0.06 14.08 -6.50
CA VAL A 191 -1.24 13.66 -7.05
C VAL A 191 -1.54 12.21 -6.72
N ILE A 192 -0.57 11.30 -6.92
CA ILE A 192 -0.72 9.87 -6.63
C ILE A 192 -0.89 9.61 -5.13
N MET A 193 -0.10 10.28 -4.28
CA MET A 193 -0.22 10.14 -2.83
C MET A 193 -1.59 10.60 -2.33
N VAL A 194 -2.09 11.74 -2.83
CA VAL A 194 -3.42 12.25 -2.48
C VAL A 194 -4.53 11.34 -2.99
N ALA A 195 -4.39 10.78 -4.21
CA ALA A 195 -5.37 9.83 -4.76
C ALA A 195 -5.53 8.60 -3.86
N PHE A 196 -4.42 8.01 -3.42
CA PHE A 196 -4.42 6.91 -2.46
C PHE A 196 -5.08 7.31 -1.14
N MET A 197 -4.76 8.49 -0.61
CA MET A 197 -5.34 9.00 0.64
C MET A 197 -6.85 9.20 0.54
N VAL A 198 -7.36 9.70 -0.58
CA VAL A 198 -8.82 9.84 -0.80
C VAL A 198 -9.52 8.48 -0.71
N GLY A 199 -9.00 7.45 -1.39
CA GLY A 199 -9.50 6.09 -1.28
C GLY A 199 -9.45 5.56 0.16
N CYS A 200 -8.32 5.75 0.85
CA CYS A 200 -8.14 5.34 2.25
C CYS A 200 -9.08 6.05 3.22
N LEU A 201 -9.32 7.34 3.06
CA LEU A 201 -10.22 8.09 3.94
C LEU A 201 -11.66 7.59 3.80
N ILE A 202 -12.12 7.28 2.58
CA ILE A 202 -13.44 6.66 2.38
C ILE A 202 -13.49 5.29 3.07
N THR A 203 -12.49 4.46 2.86
CA THR A 203 -12.39 3.13 3.48
C THR A 203 -12.34 3.21 5.01
N ALA A 204 -11.60 4.19 5.56
CA ALA A 204 -11.52 4.43 7.00
C ALA A 204 -12.89 4.89 7.57
N SER A 205 -13.64 5.75 6.87
CA SER A 205 -14.96 6.18 7.33
C SER A 205 -15.96 5.03 7.39
N ILE A 206 -15.91 4.14 6.41
CA ILE A 206 -16.71 2.91 6.40
C ILE A 206 -16.30 2.02 7.58
N GLY A 207 -15.01 1.81 7.82
CA GLY A 207 -14.53 1.02 8.96
C GLY A 207 -14.92 1.60 10.32
N ILE A 208 -14.90 2.92 10.49
CA ILE A 208 -15.37 3.59 11.73
C ILE A 208 -16.87 3.33 11.93
N PHE A 209 -17.67 3.40 10.87
CA PHE A 209 -19.09 3.09 10.93
C PHE A 209 -19.33 1.61 11.27
N GLU A 210 -18.63 0.67 10.62
CA GLU A 210 -18.75 -0.78 10.89
C GLU A 210 -18.44 -1.11 12.35
N TYR A 211 -17.36 -0.54 12.91
CA TYR A 211 -16.99 -0.73 14.32
C TYR A 211 -18.10 -0.22 15.26
N ARG A 212 -18.67 0.96 14.97
CA ARG A 212 -19.70 1.59 15.84
C ARG A 212 -21.05 0.91 15.76
N SER A 213 -21.43 0.41 14.58
CA SER A 213 -22.73 -0.22 14.32
C SER A 213 -22.71 -1.73 14.45
N SER A 214 -21.54 -2.34 14.60
CA SER A 214 -21.34 -3.80 14.53
C SER A 214 -21.94 -4.42 13.24
N TRP A 215 -21.82 -3.68 12.13
CA TRP A 215 -22.40 -4.08 10.85
C TRP A 215 -21.40 -3.91 9.71
N LEU A 216 -21.00 -5.04 9.11
CA LEU A 216 -20.08 -5.07 7.97
C LEU A 216 -20.82 -4.77 6.66
N LEU A 217 -20.54 -3.60 6.06
CA LEU A 217 -21.35 -3.08 4.94
C LEU A 217 -21.17 -3.86 3.63
N TYR A 218 -20.02 -4.50 3.40
CA TYR A 218 -19.77 -5.23 2.15
C TYR A 218 -20.17 -6.70 2.17
N ASN A 219 -20.60 -7.25 3.33
CA ASN A 219 -20.94 -8.67 3.45
C ASN A 219 -22.13 -9.13 2.60
N THR A 220 -22.96 -8.19 2.14
CA THR A 220 -24.08 -8.53 1.26
C THR A 220 -23.67 -8.82 -0.18
N LEU A 221 -22.41 -8.53 -0.55
CA LEU A 221 -21.90 -8.72 -1.92
C LEU A 221 -21.65 -10.19 -2.26
N ASP A 222 -21.28 -11.04 -1.30
CA ASP A 222 -21.09 -12.47 -1.50
C ASP A 222 -22.34 -13.13 -2.07
N ASN A 223 -23.46 -12.98 -1.37
CA ASN A 223 -24.77 -13.48 -1.80
C ASN A 223 -25.24 -12.83 -3.11
N SER A 224 -25.05 -11.51 -3.26
CA SER A 224 -25.48 -10.77 -4.46
C SER A 224 -24.72 -11.19 -5.71
N LEU A 225 -23.42 -11.45 -5.59
CA LEU A 225 -22.55 -11.86 -6.71
C LEU A 225 -22.53 -13.38 -6.93
N GLY A 226 -23.10 -14.16 -6.02
CA GLY A 226 -23.06 -15.62 -6.07
C GLY A 226 -21.65 -16.17 -5.94
N VAL A 227 -20.91 -15.68 -4.94
CA VAL A 227 -19.51 -16.04 -4.66
C VAL A 227 -19.35 -16.27 -3.17
N ASP A 228 -18.60 -17.31 -2.81
CA ASP A 228 -18.18 -17.52 -1.44
C ASP A 228 -16.97 -16.60 -1.13
N TRP A 229 -17.19 -15.61 -0.25
CA TRP A 229 -16.15 -14.67 0.14
C TRP A 229 -15.57 -15.05 1.52
N ALA A 230 -14.55 -15.87 1.50
CA ALA A 230 -13.92 -16.42 2.70
C ALA A 230 -13.37 -15.35 3.68
N PHE A 231 -13.08 -14.13 3.21
CA PHE A 231 -12.49 -13.06 4.03
C PHE A 231 -13.52 -12.06 4.60
N GLY A 232 -14.80 -12.14 4.21
CA GLY A 232 -15.84 -11.21 4.66
C GLY A 232 -16.45 -11.53 6.02
N GLY A 233 -15.87 -12.43 6.82
CA GLY A 233 -16.42 -12.90 8.08
C GLY A 233 -16.38 -11.87 9.21
N TYR A 234 -17.31 -11.99 10.17
CA TYR A 234 -17.32 -11.21 11.41
C TYR A 234 -16.20 -11.68 12.32
N LEU A 235 -15.10 -10.90 12.40
CA LEU A 235 -13.99 -11.15 13.29
C LEU A 235 -14.11 -10.23 14.51
N GLY A 236 -14.12 -10.80 15.71
CA GLY A 236 -14.15 -10.06 16.97
C GLY A 236 -12.79 -9.99 17.66
N ARG A 237 -12.67 -9.05 18.58
CA ARG A 237 -11.61 -9.02 19.59
C ARG A 237 -12.24 -8.60 20.92
N GLY A 238 -12.30 -9.52 21.87
CA GLY A 238 -13.15 -9.35 23.05
C GLY A 238 -14.64 -9.31 22.65
N PHE A 239 -15.33 -8.24 23.02
CA PHE A 239 -16.75 -8.02 22.67
C PHE A 239 -16.92 -7.13 21.44
N ASP A 240 -15.85 -6.56 20.89
CA ASP A 240 -15.92 -5.59 19.82
C ASP A 240 -15.65 -6.26 18.46
N ILE A 241 -16.40 -5.82 17.44
CA ILE A 241 -16.17 -6.23 16.07
C ILE A 241 -14.94 -5.49 15.50
N ARG A 242 -14.16 -6.18 14.71
CA ARG A 242 -13.04 -5.58 13.99
C ARG A 242 -13.50 -5.10 12.62
N ALA A 243 -13.31 -3.80 12.35
CA ALA A 243 -13.64 -3.24 11.05
C ALA A 243 -12.79 -3.84 9.93
N ILE A 244 -13.43 -4.16 8.80
CA ILE A 244 -12.77 -4.69 7.59
C ILE A 244 -12.96 -3.79 6.38
N SER A 245 -14.06 -3.04 6.32
CA SER A 245 -14.43 -2.19 5.20
C SER A 245 -14.35 -2.94 3.85
N SER A 246 -13.86 -2.28 2.81
CA SER A 246 -13.62 -2.88 1.49
C SER A 246 -12.34 -3.72 1.39
N THR A 247 -11.58 -3.88 2.46
CA THR A 247 -10.31 -4.66 2.43
C THR A 247 -10.48 -6.13 2.75
N GLY A 248 -11.61 -6.52 3.33
CA GLY A 248 -11.97 -7.90 3.67
C GLY A 248 -11.30 -8.46 4.92
N GLN A 249 -10.27 -7.78 5.45
CA GLN A 249 -9.53 -8.22 6.63
C GLN A 249 -9.12 -7.02 7.49
N PRO A 250 -9.27 -7.06 8.83
CA PRO A 250 -8.90 -5.95 9.70
C PRO A 250 -7.44 -5.56 9.61
N ILE A 251 -6.55 -6.54 9.46
CA ILE A 251 -5.11 -6.29 9.37
C ILE A 251 -4.76 -5.62 8.04
N VAL A 252 -5.45 -5.92 6.95
CA VAL A 252 -5.28 -5.28 5.64
C VAL A 252 -5.79 -3.84 5.69
N LEU A 253 -6.93 -3.59 6.35
CA LEU A 253 -7.44 -2.25 6.58
C LEU A 253 -6.42 -1.40 7.34
N GLY A 254 -5.88 -1.92 8.44
CA GLY A 254 -4.86 -1.22 9.20
C GLY A 254 -3.58 -0.96 8.41
N TYR A 255 -3.16 -1.93 7.59
CA TYR A 255 -2.01 -1.81 6.69
C TYR A 255 -2.17 -0.66 5.69
N VAL A 256 -3.33 -0.57 5.04
CA VAL A 256 -3.66 0.49 4.08
C VAL A 256 -3.69 1.86 4.75
N ILE A 257 -4.32 1.96 5.93
CA ILE A 257 -4.40 3.22 6.69
C ILE A 257 -3.02 3.64 7.21
N MET A 258 -2.14 2.70 7.56
CA MET A 258 -0.76 3.02 7.94
C MET A 258 0.03 3.64 6.77
N ILE A 259 -0.13 3.14 5.53
CA ILE A 259 0.49 3.77 4.35
C ILE A 259 -0.08 5.19 4.16
N ALA A 260 -1.39 5.37 4.33
CA ALA A 260 -2.02 6.68 4.28
C ALA A 260 -1.48 7.62 5.36
N LEU A 261 -1.22 7.14 6.58
CA LEU A 261 -0.54 7.90 7.62
C LEU A 261 0.84 8.35 7.15
N GLY A 262 1.65 7.44 6.61
CA GLY A 262 2.97 7.76 6.08
C GLY A 262 2.91 8.86 5.03
N PHE A 263 1.98 8.82 4.08
CA PHE A 263 1.77 9.87 3.09
C PHE A 263 1.25 11.17 3.73
N TYR A 264 0.36 11.07 4.70
CA TYR A 264 -0.21 12.22 5.38
C TYR A 264 0.83 13.01 6.19
N LEU A 265 1.87 12.37 6.71
CA LEU A 265 2.98 13.06 7.38
C LEU A 265 3.63 14.14 6.48
N TYR A 266 3.70 13.90 5.17
CA TYR A 266 4.16 14.90 4.21
C TYR A 266 3.03 15.79 3.72
N VAL A 267 1.92 15.24 3.23
CA VAL A 267 0.83 15.98 2.59
C VAL A 267 0.20 16.98 3.57
N SER A 268 0.13 16.66 4.87
CA SER A 268 -0.34 17.59 5.89
C SER A 268 0.48 18.88 5.97
N THR A 269 1.74 18.87 5.56
CA THR A 269 2.57 20.08 5.53
C THR A 269 2.12 21.08 4.47
N LEU A 270 1.42 20.63 3.43
CA LEU A 270 0.88 21.42 2.32
C LEU A 270 -0.52 21.97 2.61
N ILE A 271 -1.22 21.45 3.61
CA ILE A 271 -2.55 21.93 4.00
C ILE A 271 -2.39 23.21 4.85
N ASN A 272 -3.15 24.26 4.57
CA ASN A 272 -3.02 25.53 5.28
C ASN A 272 -3.74 25.51 6.65
N SER A 273 -4.93 24.92 6.73
CA SER A 273 -5.76 24.94 7.94
C SER A 273 -5.28 23.94 9.01
N LYS A 274 -4.97 24.44 10.19
CA LYS A 274 -4.59 23.60 11.35
C LYS A 274 -5.71 22.63 11.78
N ILE A 275 -6.96 23.08 11.68
CA ILE A 275 -8.12 22.26 12.04
C ILE A 275 -8.25 21.08 11.06
N ILE A 276 -8.14 21.33 9.76
CA ILE A 276 -8.21 20.30 8.73
C ILE A 276 -7.08 19.28 8.91
N LYS A 277 -5.86 19.75 9.22
CA LYS A 277 -4.74 18.85 9.56
C LYS A 277 -5.08 17.93 10.72
N LEU A 278 -5.57 18.51 11.81
CA LEU A 278 -5.90 17.76 13.02
C LEU A 278 -7.03 16.74 12.76
N VAL A 279 -8.09 17.15 12.04
CA VAL A 279 -9.20 16.27 11.65
C VAL A 279 -8.69 15.11 10.77
N GLY A 280 -7.78 15.35 9.84
CA GLY A 280 -7.18 14.30 9.02
C GLY A 280 -6.37 13.30 9.86
N TYR A 281 -5.55 13.76 10.81
CA TYR A 281 -4.84 12.86 11.74
C TYR A 281 -5.81 12.08 12.63
N ALA A 282 -6.88 12.72 13.13
CA ALA A 282 -7.90 12.05 13.92
C ALA A 282 -8.64 10.96 13.10
N PHE A 283 -8.95 11.24 11.86
CA PHE A 283 -9.59 10.28 10.95
C PHE A 283 -8.72 9.04 10.69
N ILE A 284 -7.43 9.26 10.38
CA ILE A 284 -6.46 8.19 10.18
C ILE A 284 -6.24 7.41 11.48
N GLY A 285 -6.10 8.10 12.61
CA GLY A 285 -5.94 7.47 13.92
C GLY A 285 -7.13 6.62 14.34
N LEU A 286 -8.36 7.14 14.17
CA LEU A 286 -9.58 6.37 14.42
C LEU A 286 -9.71 5.19 13.46
N GLY A 287 -9.39 5.38 12.17
CA GLY A 287 -9.37 4.30 11.20
C GLY A 287 -8.41 3.17 11.58
N LEU A 288 -7.19 3.49 12.06
CA LEU A 288 -6.26 2.50 12.59
C LEU A 288 -6.81 1.81 13.85
N PHE A 289 -7.42 2.58 14.75
CA PHE A 289 -7.96 2.07 16.00
C PHE A 289 -9.04 1.02 15.78
N VAL A 290 -10.05 1.28 14.93
CA VAL A 290 -11.19 0.38 14.71
C VAL A 290 -10.82 -0.96 14.07
N THR A 291 -9.62 -1.09 13.52
CA THR A 291 -9.12 -2.38 13.02
C THR A 291 -8.77 -3.34 14.15
N LEU A 292 -8.53 -2.84 15.36
CA LEU A 292 -8.04 -3.59 16.51
C LEU A 292 -6.86 -4.52 16.15
N SER A 293 -5.97 -4.04 15.27
CA SER A 293 -4.86 -4.82 14.69
C SER A 293 -3.51 -4.30 15.18
N ARG A 294 -2.81 -5.07 16.02
CA ARG A 294 -1.52 -4.68 16.64
C ARG A 294 -0.42 -4.41 15.61
N GLY A 295 -0.30 -5.25 14.57
CA GLY A 295 0.74 -5.12 13.55
C GLY A 295 0.74 -3.76 12.85
N PRO A 296 -0.39 -3.28 12.30
CA PRO A 296 -0.52 -1.94 11.75
C PRO A 296 -0.21 -0.80 12.73
N TRP A 297 -0.51 -0.96 14.02
CA TRP A 297 -0.16 0.06 15.03
C TRP A 297 1.34 0.15 15.24
N VAL A 298 2.04 -1.00 15.33
CA VAL A 298 3.50 -1.04 15.40
C VAL A 298 4.13 -0.44 14.15
N GLY A 299 3.59 -0.78 12.97
CA GLY A 299 4.03 -0.19 11.70
C GLY A 299 3.83 1.33 11.65
N ALA A 300 2.72 1.84 12.18
CA ALA A 300 2.45 3.28 12.26
C ALA A 300 3.45 4.00 13.18
N ILE A 301 3.75 3.41 14.34
CA ILE A 301 4.78 3.92 15.26
C ILE A 301 6.15 3.93 14.55
N ALA A 302 6.53 2.84 13.89
CA ALA A 302 7.78 2.75 13.13
C ALA A 302 7.86 3.83 12.03
N ALA A 303 6.78 4.04 11.29
CA ALA A 303 6.70 5.07 10.25
C ALA A 303 6.88 6.50 10.85
N ILE A 304 6.22 6.80 11.97
CA ILE A 304 6.37 8.10 12.66
C ILE A 304 7.82 8.28 13.12
N ILE A 305 8.42 7.27 13.75
CA ILE A 305 9.80 7.31 14.23
C ILE A 305 10.76 7.62 13.08
N VAL A 306 10.64 6.91 11.95
CA VAL A 306 11.48 7.11 10.76
C VAL A 306 11.31 8.51 10.17
N PHE A 307 10.07 9.00 10.05
CA PHE A 307 9.81 10.35 9.56
C PHE A 307 10.40 11.43 10.47
N LEU A 308 10.32 11.26 11.79
CA LEU A 308 10.93 12.18 12.76
C LEU A 308 12.44 12.13 12.68
N ALA A 309 13.04 10.95 12.56
CA ALA A 309 14.49 10.74 12.47
C ALA A 309 15.13 11.34 11.23
N THR A 310 14.39 11.39 10.13
CA THR A 310 14.86 11.97 8.87
C THR A 310 14.65 13.50 8.78
N GLY A 311 13.88 14.09 9.69
CA GLY A 311 13.51 15.51 9.69
C GLY A 311 14.52 16.45 10.35
N THR A 312 14.03 17.65 10.67
CA THR A 312 14.76 18.67 11.47
C THR A 312 14.37 18.58 12.94
N ASN A 313 15.27 19.05 13.84
CA ASN A 313 15.05 19.09 15.30
C ASN A 313 14.66 17.71 15.87
N VAL A 314 15.39 16.70 15.46
CA VAL A 314 15.13 15.28 15.74
C VAL A 314 14.94 15.06 17.24
N SER A 315 15.91 15.46 18.08
CA SER A 315 15.86 15.23 19.54
C SER A 315 14.61 15.83 20.20
N ARG A 316 14.25 17.08 19.87
CA ARG A 316 13.06 17.73 20.44
C ARG A 316 11.77 17.00 20.01
N LYS A 317 11.65 16.62 18.76
CA LYS A 317 10.48 15.90 18.26
C LYS A 317 10.35 14.51 18.85
N PHE A 318 11.47 13.81 19.04
CA PHE A 318 11.50 12.51 19.72
C PHE A 318 11.06 12.63 21.18
N ILE A 319 11.56 13.63 21.91
CA ILE A 319 11.13 13.87 23.31
C ILE A 319 9.61 14.11 23.34
N ILE A 320 9.09 14.98 22.47
CA ILE A 320 7.64 15.25 22.40
C ILE A 320 6.87 13.96 22.08
N PHE A 321 7.35 13.14 21.14
CA PHE A 321 6.71 11.87 20.79
C PHE A 321 6.72 10.89 21.97
N ILE A 322 7.85 10.71 22.65
CA ILE A 322 7.97 9.83 23.82
C ILE A 322 7.03 10.31 24.93
N VAL A 323 7.05 11.61 25.25
CA VAL A 323 6.16 12.19 26.26
C VAL A 323 4.69 11.98 25.91
N ALA A 324 4.31 12.19 24.64
CA ALA A 324 2.94 11.96 24.19
C ALA A 324 2.52 10.49 24.37
N VAL A 325 3.36 9.53 23.95
CA VAL A 325 3.10 8.09 24.11
C VAL A 325 3.01 7.71 25.59
N THR A 326 3.94 8.19 26.43
CA THR A 326 3.95 7.91 27.87
C THR A 326 2.70 8.47 28.58
N LEU A 327 2.26 9.68 28.22
CA LEU A 327 1.06 10.29 28.79
C LEU A 327 -0.24 9.62 28.31
N THR A 328 -0.21 8.93 27.16
CA THR A 328 -1.40 8.21 26.66
C THR A 328 -1.82 7.09 27.62
N ILE A 329 -0.87 6.41 28.27
CA ILE A 329 -1.18 5.29 29.19
C ILE A 329 -2.03 5.74 30.39
N PRO A 330 -1.61 6.73 31.22
CA PRO A 330 -2.41 7.18 32.36
C PRO A 330 -3.72 7.84 31.93
N ILE A 331 -3.75 8.52 30.78
CA ILE A 331 -5.01 9.07 30.22
C ILE A 331 -6.00 7.96 29.92
N LEU A 332 -5.55 6.87 29.27
CA LEU A 332 -6.39 5.72 28.98
C LEU A 332 -6.88 5.04 30.28
N GLN A 333 -6.05 4.94 31.32
CA GLN A 333 -6.46 4.37 32.60
C GLN A 333 -7.54 5.22 33.31
N ALA A 334 -7.52 6.53 33.11
CA ALA A 334 -8.49 7.45 33.71
C ALA A 334 -9.85 7.51 32.98
N VAL A 335 -9.93 7.05 31.74
CA VAL A 335 -11.15 7.10 30.93
C VAL A 335 -11.95 5.79 31.06
N PRO A 336 -13.29 5.81 31.24
CA PRO A 336 -14.10 4.61 31.24
C PRO A 336 -13.90 3.79 29.95
N GLY A 337 -13.56 2.50 30.10
CA GLY A 337 -13.26 1.61 28.96
C GLY A 337 -11.80 1.69 28.46
N GLY A 338 -10.97 2.59 28.95
CA GLY A 338 -9.58 2.72 28.52
C GLY A 338 -8.70 1.49 28.84
N ASN A 339 -9.02 0.76 29.93
CA ASN A 339 -8.34 -0.51 30.23
C ASN A 339 -8.53 -1.55 29.12
N LYS A 340 -9.70 -1.61 28.47
CA LYS A 340 -9.91 -2.48 27.30
C LYS A 340 -8.98 -2.13 26.13
N VAL A 341 -8.71 -0.84 25.95
CA VAL A 341 -7.76 -0.36 24.93
C VAL A 341 -6.34 -0.75 25.31
N LEU A 342 -5.96 -0.64 26.59
CA LEU A 342 -4.64 -1.04 27.08
C LEU A 342 -4.40 -2.54 26.90
N ASP A 343 -5.39 -3.39 27.14
CA ASP A 343 -5.31 -4.84 26.95
C ASP A 343 -5.08 -5.25 25.48
N ILE A 344 -5.48 -4.38 24.54
CA ILE A 344 -5.29 -4.61 23.11
C ILE A 344 -3.96 -4.05 22.61
N LEU A 345 -3.33 -3.10 23.34
CA LEU A 345 -2.08 -2.47 22.90
C LEU A 345 -0.96 -3.50 22.71
N PRO A 346 -0.13 -3.35 21.66
CA PRO A 346 1.05 -4.18 21.50
C PRO A 346 2.02 -3.98 22.68
N PHE A 347 2.66 -5.05 23.12
CA PHE A 347 3.66 -5.10 24.21
C PHE A 347 3.16 -4.86 25.66
N ILE A 348 1.93 -4.33 25.85
CA ILE A 348 1.37 -4.03 27.18
C ILE A 348 0.21 -4.97 27.49
N GLY A 349 -0.62 -5.30 26.51
CA GLY A 349 -1.83 -6.07 26.71
C GLY A 349 -1.57 -7.58 26.91
N THR A 350 -2.33 -8.18 27.79
CA THR A 350 -2.27 -9.63 28.13
C THR A 350 -3.16 -10.49 27.25
N SER A 351 -4.08 -9.88 26.50
CA SER A 351 -4.97 -10.59 25.60
C SER A 351 -4.20 -11.25 24.45
N GLU A 352 -4.47 -12.54 24.16
CA GLU A 352 -3.92 -13.30 23.04
C GLU A 352 -2.49 -13.86 23.22
N GLN A 353 -2.14 -14.36 24.39
CA GLN A 353 -0.92 -15.17 24.56
C GLN A 353 -0.88 -16.34 23.58
N PHE A 354 -2.01 -16.97 23.29
CA PHE A 354 -2.13 -18.05 22.31
C PHE A 354 -1.56 -17.67 20.93
N ASN A 355 -1.81 -16.43 20.46
CA ASN A 355 -1.29 -15.97 19.17
C ASN A 355 0.22 -15.67 19.20
N VAL A 356 0.77 -15.32 20.36
CA VAL A 356 2.23 -15.15 20.54
C VAL A 356 2.89 -16.53 20.53
N ASP A 357 2.40 -17.47 21.33
CA ASP A 357 2.91 -18.84 21.39
C ASP A 357 2.81 -19.56 20.04
N TYR A 358 1.73 -19.31 19.29
CA TYR A 358 1.60 -19.84 17.92
C TYR A 358 2.69 -19.32 17.00
N ARG A 359 3.00 -18.01 17.05
CA ARG A 359 4.04 -17.41 16.20
C ARG A 359 5.43 -17.91 16.54
N ASP A 360 5.73 -18.11 17.81
CA ASP A 360 7.00 -18.66 18.25
C ASP A 360 7.15 -20.11 17.77
N ARG A 361 6.14 -20.95 17.95
CA ARG A 361 6.12 -22.32 17.41
C ARG A 361 6.21 -22.34 15.88
N LEU A 362 5.50 -21.44 15.19
CA LEU A 362 5.58 -21.30 13.74
C LEU A 362 7.02 -21.00 13.29
N LEU A 363 7.69 -20.08 13.98
CA LEU A 363 9.08 -19.72 13.65
C LEU A 363 10.02 -20.90 13.86
N ASP A 364 9.93 -21.60 15.00
CA ASP A 364 10.77 -22.76 15.31
C ASP A 364 10.59 -23.91 14.31
N SER A 365 9.33 -24.23 13.98
CA SER A 365 9.01 -25.28 12.99
C SER A 365 9.48 -24.86 11.59
N SER A 366 9.28 -23.59 11.22
CA SER A 366 9.73 -23.07 9.93
C SER A 366 11.25 -23.09 9.77
N ILE A 367 12.01 -22.79 10.84
CA ILE A 367 13.48 -22.87 10.81
C ILE A 367 13.93 -24.30 10.52
N LYS A 368 13.27 -25.32 11.11
CA LYS A 368 13.59 -26.73 10.86
C LYS A 368 13.35 -27.13 9.39
N VAL A 369 12.22 -26.69 8.81
CA VAL A 369 11.90 -26.95 7.40
C VAL A 369 12.89 -26.22 6.47
N VAL A 370 13.20 -24.95 6.75
CA VAL A 370 14.18 -24.18 5.96
C VAL A 370 15.58 -24.79 6.06
N ALA A 371 15.98 -25.31 7.21
CA ALA A 371 17.26 -25.98 7.38
C ALA A 371 17.41 -27.24 6.50
N LYS A 372 16.31 -27.96 6.25
CA LYS A 372 16.27 -29.10 5.31
C LYS A 372 16.33 -28.67 3.85
N HIS A 373 15.70 -27.54 3.51
CA HIS A 373 15.56 -27.06 2.14
C HIS A 373 16.02 -25.59 1.99
N PRO A 374 17.32 -25.28 2.28
CA PRO A 374 17.77 -23.90 2.51
C PRO A 374 17.73 -23.03 1.24
N PHE A 375 17.99 -23.56 0.06
CA PHE A 375 18.19 -22.74 -1.14
C PHE A 375 16.87 -22.33 -1.81
N PHE A 376 15.96 -23.28 -2.01
CA PHE A 376 14.76 -23.05 -2.82
C PHE A 376 13.44 -23.39 -2.09
N GLY A 377 13.50 -23.76 -0.82
CA GLY A 377 12.33 -24.09 -0.02
C GLY A 377 11.51 -25.28 -0.55
N VAL A 378 10.26 -25.37 -0.10
CA VAL A 378 9.34 -26.46 -0.43
C VAL A 378 8.03 -25.91 -0.98
N PHE A 379 7.49 -26.50 -2.05
CA PHE A 379 6.26 -26.05 -2.69
C PHE A 379 5.04 -26.12 -1.75
N ASN A 380 4.89 -27.21 -1.00
CA ASN A 380 3.82 -27.43 -0.03
C ASN A 380 4.38 -27.52 1.40
N SER A 381 5.02 -26.44 1.86
CA SER A 381 5.67 -26.41 3.18
C SER A 381 4.74 -26.72 4.36
N THR A 382 3.45 -26.43 4.23
CA THR A 382 2.44 -26.78 5.25
C THR A 382 2.20 -28.28 5.41
N LYS A 383 2.64 -29.12 4.45
CA LYS A 383 2.55 -30.59 4.55
C LYS A 383 3.77 -31.24 5.20
N GLU A 384 4.82 -30.46 5.48
CA GLU A 384 6.01 -30.97 6.15
C GLU A 384 5.69 -31.46 7.57
N PRO A 385 6.31 -32.55 8.02
CA PRO A 385 6.03 -33.13 9.35
C PRO A 385 6.21 -32.12 10.49
N GLU A 386 7.20 -31.24 10.41
CA GLU A 386 7.50 -30.23 11.42
C GLU A 386 6.42 -29.16 11.55
N MET A 387 5.55 -29.03 10.54
CA MET A 387 4.47 -28.04 10.53
C MET A 387 3.15 -28.62 11.04
N GLN A 388 3.00 -29.95 11.17
CA GLN A 388 1.71 -30.59 11.49
C GLN A 388 1.18 -30.20 12.88
N ASP A 389 2.06 -29.95 13.85
CA ASP A 389 1.69 -29.51 15.20
C ASP A 389 1.10 -28.07 15.23
N LEU A 390 1.11 -27.37 14.09
CA LEU A 390 0.60 -26.01 13.93
C LEU A 390 -0.82 -25.97 13.34
N ILE A 391 -1.41 -27.11 13.04
CA ILE A 391 -2.78 -27.19 12.50
C ILE A 391 -3.76 -26.61 13.51
N GLN A 392 -4.54 -25.63 13.08
CA GLN A 392 -5.60 -24.99 13.85
C GLN A 392 -6.95 -25.69 13.63
N GLY A 393 -7.98 -25.27 14.37
CA GLY A 393 -9.29 -25.93 14.42
C GLY A 393 -9.98 -26.15 13.07
N ASP A 394 -9.65 -25.37 12.04
CA ASP A 394 -10.20 -25.53 10.68
C ASP A 394 -9.29 -26.39 9.76
N GLY A 395 -8.29 -27.09 10.31
CA GLY A 395 -7.34 -27.89 9.54
C GLY A 395 -6.33 -27.06 8.73
N ILE A 396 -6.19 -25.77 9.03
CA ILE A 396 -5.34 -24.81 8.31
C ILE A 396 -4.13 -24.44 9.17
N ILE A 397 -2.97 -24.30 8.50
CA ILE A 397 -1.77 -23.69 9.08
C ILE A 397 -1.66 -22.27 8.51
N ASP A 398 -1.84 -21.25 9.36
CA ASP A 398 -1.72 -19.86 8.95
C ASP A 398 -0.27 -19.37 9.10
N ILE A 399 0.39 -19.07 7.99
CA ILE A 399 1.75 -18.51 7.96
C ILE A 399 1.66 -16.98 8.12
N VAL A 400 1.47 -16.54 9.36
CA VAL A 400 1.28 -15.12 9.71
C VAL A 400 2.56 -14.26 9.66
N ASN A 401 3.49 -14.59 8.76
CA ASN A 401 4.75 -13.87 8.57
C ASN A 401 5.20 -14.01 7.10
N ALA A 402 5.21 -12.89 6.36
CA ALA A 402 5.57 -12.89 4.94
C ALA A 402 7.01 -13.34 4.68
N TYR A 403 7.95 -13.01 5.57
CA TYR A 403 9.36 -13.43 5.42
C TYR A 403 9.52 -14.94 5.63
N VAL A 404 8.83 -15.48 6.62
CA VAL A 404 8.77 -16.93 6.87
C VAL A 404 8.13 -17.65 5.70
N GLY A 405 7.00 -17.14 5.18
CA GLY A 405 6.34 -17.70 4.01
C GLY A 405 7.26 -17.72 2.76
N LEU A 406 8.04 -16.66 2.54
CA LEU A 406 9.03 -16.63 1.47
C LEU A 406 10.16 -17.64 1.70
N ALA A 407 10.70 -17.73 2.92
CA ALA A 407 11.76 -18.68 3.25
C ALA A 407 11.29 -20.12 3.10
N LEU A 408 10.08 -20.45 3.51
CA LEU A 408 9.49 -21.77 3.35
C LEU A 408 9.26 -22.13 1.88
N GLY A 409 8.63 -21.23 1.09
CA GLY A 409 8.24 -21.50 -0.29
C GLY A 409 9.36 -21.36 -1.32
N GLN A 410 10.30 -20.45 -1.09
CA GLN A 410 11.36 -20.07 -2.04
C GLN A 410 12.78 -20.19 -1.47
N GLY A 411 12.91 -20.63 -0.22
CA GLY A 411 14.18 -20.76 0.48
C GLY A 411 14.82 -19.42 0.81
N LEU A 412 16.04 -19.49 1.29
CA LEU A 412 16.88 -18.31 1.59
C LEU A 412 17.19 -17.49 0.33
N THR A 413 17.15 -18.11 -0.86
CA THR A 413 17.35 -17.41 -2.15
C THR A 413 16.22 -16.41 -2.39
N GLY A 414 14.95 -16.82 -2.24
CA GLY A 414 13.80 -15.94 -2.38
C GLY A 414 13.77 -14.84 -1.32
N LEU A 415 14.05 -15.21 -0.06
CA LEU A 415 14.13 -14.26 1.04
C LEU A 415 15.24 -13.22 0.82
N PHE A 416 16.45 -13.65 0.38
CA PHE A 416 17.54 -12.73 0.06
C PHE A 416 17.20 -11.76 -1.06
N LEU A 417 16.59 -12.25 -2.14
CA LEU A 417 16.16 -11.40 -3.24
C LEU A 417 15.13 -10.36 -2.79
N PHE A 418 14.16 -10.78 -1.98
CA PHE A 418 13.11 -9.90 -1.48
C PHE A 418 13.67 -8.82 -0.54
N VAL A 419 14.40 -9.21 0.49
CA VAL A 419 15.01 -8.27 1.45
C VAL A 419 16.03 -7.38 0.76
N GLY A 420 16.89 -7.94 -0.08
CA GLY A 420 17.89 -7.21 -0.86
C GLY A 420 17.28 -6.16 -1.79
N PHE A 421 16.14 -6.48 -2.43
CA PHE A 421 15.39 -5.52 -3.24
C PHE A 421 14.94 -4.32 -2.41
N PHE A 422 14.26 -4.54 -1.27
CA PHE A 422 13.75 -3.43 -0.46
C PHE A 422 14.87 -2.61 0.20
N LEU A 423 15.96 -3.24 0.63
CA LEU A 423 17.14 -2.53 1.12
C LEU A 423 17.77 -1.65 0.03
N LEU A 424 17.81 -2.14 -1.21
CA LEU A 424 18.30 -1.36 -2.34
C LEU A 424 17.40 -0.17 -2.64
N VAL A 425 16.07 -0.34 -2.61
CA VAL A 425 15.09 0.74 -2.79
C VAL A 425 15.24 1.79 -1.69
N LEU A 426 15.28 1.38 -0.42
CA LEU A 426 15.49 2.28 0.73
C LEU A 426 16.80 3.05 0.60
N SER A 427 17.91 2.37 0.27
CA SER A 427 19.23 2.99 0.11
C SER A 427 19.24 4.05 -1.00
N LYS A 428 18.64 3.74 -2.18
CA LYS A 428 18.58 4.70 -3.30
C LYS A 428 17.74 5.92 -2.94
N THR A 429 16.57 5.71 -2.33
CA THR A 429 15.67 6.80 -1.92
C THR A 429 16.31 7.65 -0.83
N TYR A 430 16.93 7.03 0.18
CA TYR A 430 17.62 7.75 1.24
C TYR A 430 18.80 8.58 0.72
N LYS A 431 19.63 8.03 -0.19
CA LYS A 431 20.73 8.75 -0.82
C LYS A 431 20.26 9.95 -1.65
N ALA A 432 19.14 9.82 -2.36
CA ALA A 432 18.53 10.91 -3.10
C ALA A 432 17.99 12.01 -2.16
N MET A 433 17.23 11.62 -1.15
CA MET A 433 16.66 12.52 -0.14
C MET A 433 17.75 13.28 0.63
N LYS A 434 18.84 12.61 1.05
CA LYS A 434 19.91 13.21 1.87
C LYS A 434 20.64 14.36 1.17
N ARG A 435 20.60 14.42 -0.17
CA ARG A 435 21.21 15.49 -0.97
C ARG A 435 20.38 16.78 -0.96
N LEU A 436 19.13 16.71 -0.55
CA LEU A 436 18.20 17.82 -0.56
C LEU A 436 18.20 18.56 0.79
N PRO A 437 17.92 19.89 0.80
CA PRO A 437 17.76 20.64 2.03
C PRO A 437 16.66 20.03 2.92
N LYS A 438 16.94 19.80 4.21
CA LYS A 438 16.03 19.10 5.14
C LYS A 438 14.62 19.71 5.28
N LYS A 439 14.44 20.99 4.92
CA LYS A 439 13.14 21.68 4.95
C LYS A 439 12.45 21.72 3.58
N SER A 440 13.12 21.24 2.53
CA SER A 440 12.52 21.25 1.20
C SER A 440 11.34 20.26 1.12
N GLU A 441 10.38 20.61 0.27
CA GLU A 441 9.21 19.79 0.01
C GLU A 441 9.60 18.39 -0.48
N ALA A 442 10.57 18.32 -1.40
CA ALA A 442 11.08 17.05 -1.92
C ALA A 442 11.74 16.17 -0.83
N HIS A 443 12.46 16.78 0.15
CA HIS A 443 13.04 16.04 1.27
C HIS A 443 11.94 15.44 2.16
N LEU A 444 10.91 16.22 2.52
CA LEU A 444 9.77 15.75 3.32
C LEU A 444 9.01 14.62 2.61
N CYS A 445 8.83 14.73 1.30
CA CYS A 445 8.24 13.67 0.47
C CYS A 445 9.08 12.38 0.53
N GLY A 446 10.39 12.47 0.35
CA GLY A 446 11.29 11.33 0.47
C GLY A 446 11.26 10.69 1.86
N SER A 447 11.23 11.50 2.92
CA SER A 447 11.07 11.04 4.31
C SER A 447 9.77 10.24 4.51
N SER A 448 8.68 10.74 3.97
CA SER A 448 7.35 10.11 4.02
C SER A 448 7.32 8.76 3.29
N LEU A 449 7.93 8.68 2.10
CA LEU A 449 8.03 7.42 1.34
C LEU A 449 8.86 6.36 2.10
N ILE A 450 10.01 6.75 2.65
CA ILE A 450 10.85 5.85 3.46
C ILE A 450 10.08 5.39 4.70
N ALA A 451 9.41 6.31 5.40
CA ALA A 451 8.61 6.01 6.57
C ALA A 451 7.48 5.01 6.25
N SER A 452 6.76 5.24 5.15
CA SER A 452 5.71 4.33 4.69
C SER A 452 6.26 2.93 4.39
N LEU A 453 7.38 2.83 3.68
CA LEU A 453 7.95 1.52 3.34
C LEU A 453 8.47 0.79 4.58
N VAL A 454 9.15 1.49 5.51
CA VAL A 454 9.60 0.86 6.76
C VAL A 454 8.41 0.37 7.58
N GLY A 455 7.34 1.17 7.71
CA GLY A 455 6.11 0.75 8.36
C GLY A 455 5.51 -0.52 7.73
N VAL A 456 5.48 -0.57 6.40
CA VAL A 456 5.07 -1.76 5.62
C VAL A 456 5.91 -2.98 5.95
N LEU A 457 7.25 -2.85 5.90
CA LEU A 457 8.18 -3.96 6.16
C LEU A 457 8.04 -4.49 7.60
N VAL A 458 7.73 -3.60 8.56
CA VAL A 458 7.42 -4.00 9.94
C VAL A 458 6.10 -4.77 10.02
N ILE A 459 5.05 -4.33 9.32
CA ILE A 459 3.75 -5.01 9.37
C ILE A 459 3.82 -6.41 8.77
N ILE A 460 4.48 -6.59 7.63
CA ILE A 460 4.54 -7.89 6.94
C ILE A 460 5.36 -8.94 7.71
N TYR A 461 6.09 -8.56 8.76
CA TYR A 461 6.64 -9.49 9.74
C TYR A 461 5.55 -10.20 10.57
N GLY A 462 4.40 -9.57 10.73
CA GLY A 462 3.27 -10.11 11.49
C GLY A 462 2.02 -10.43 10.66
N VAL A 463 2.14 -10.50 9.32
CA VAL A 463 1.03 -10.81 8.42
C VAL A 463 1.50 -11.53 7.17
N SER A 464 0.67 -12.42 6.65
CA SER A 464 0.86 -13.07 5.35
C SER A 464 0.61 -12.09 4.18
N THR A 465 1.07 -12.46 2.99
CA THR A 465 0.88 -11.67 1.75
C THR A 465 -0.52 -11.89 1.17
N ILE A 466 -1.53 -11.26 1.76
CA ILE A 466 -2.95 -11.40 1.37
C ILE A 466 -3.52 -10.13 0.73
N GLY A 467 -4.54 -10.28 -0.08
CA GLY A 467 -5.31 -9.19 -0.67
C GLY A 467 -4.45 -8.17 -1.44
N VAL A 468 -4.61 -6.89 -1.09
CA VAL A 468 -3.91 -5.78 -1.76
C VAL A 468 -2.49 -5.50 -1.21
N ILE A 469 -2.04 -6.24 -0.18
CA ILE A 469 -0.74 -6.01 0.47
C ILE A 469 0.43 -6.07 -0.54
N PRO A 470 0.59 -7.13 -1.37
CA PRO A 470 1.66 -7.20 -2.35
C PRO A 470 1.63 -6.04 -3.35
N ILE A 471 0.47 -5.76 -3.90
CA ILE A 471 0.27 -4.69 -4.89
C ILE A 471 0.78 -3.35 -4.35
N LEU A 472 0.48 -3.05 -3.08
CA LEU A 472 0.85 -1.78 -2.46
C LEU A 472 2.34 -1.65 -2.18
N TYR A 473 3.01 -2.67 -1.64
CA TYR A 473 4.44 -2.52 -1.38
C TYR A 473 5.28 -2.53 -2.66
N TRP A 474 4.87 -3.24 -3.72
CA TRP A 474 5.53 -3.17 -5.03
C TRP A 474 5.31 -1.81 -5.70
N SER A 475 4.08 -1.27 -5.64
CA SER A 475 3.79 0.09 -6.13
C SER A 475 4.59 1.15 -5.37
N LEU A 476 4.62 1.05 -4.04
CA LEU A 476 5.38 1.99 -3.19
C LEU A 476 6.88 1.96 -3.52
N ALA A 477 7.46 0.78 -3.67
CA ALA A 477 8.84 0.63 -4.10
C ALA A 477 9.10 1.28 -5.47
N GLY A 478 8.17 1.10 -6.43
CA GLY A 478 8.23 1.75 -7.73
C GLY A 478 8.20 3.28 -7.63
N LEU A 479 7.29 3.85 -6.84
CA LEU A 479 7.19 5.30 -6.60
C LEU A 479 8.48 5.85 -5.96
N MET A 480 9.08 5.13 -5.01
CA MET A 480 10.34 5.48 -4.38
C MET A 480 11.51 5.53 -5.38
N LEU A 481 11.54 4.62 -6.34
CA LEU A 481 12.56 4.63 -7.39
C LEU A 481 12.35 5.77 -8.40
N SER A 482 11.10 6.10 -8.73
CA SER A 482 10.79 7.29 -9.51
C SER A 482 11.25 8.57 -8.79
N TYR A 483 10.93 8.69 -7.50
CA TYR A 483 11.40 9.80 -6.66
C TYR A 483 12.93 9.91 -6.69
N ALA A 484 13.65 8.82 -6.43
CA ALA A 484 15.11 8.82 -6.43
C ALA A 484 15.73 9.22 -7.77
N ARG A 485 15.00 9.01 -8.87
CA ARG A 485 15.46 9.34 -10.23
C ARG A 485 15.27 10.81 -10.55
N PHE A 486 14.04 11.34 -10.43
CA PHE A 486 13.78 12.73 -10.81
C PHE A 486 14.53 13.71 -9.89
N THR A 487 14.61 13.45 -8.59
CA THR A 487 15.39 14.29 -7.66
C THR A 487 16.89 14.31 -7.99
N LYS A 488 17.45 13.23 -8.53
CA LYS A 488 18.83 13.22 -9.01
C LYS A 488 18.99 14.10 -10.26
N THR A 489 18.05 14.04 -11.19
CA THR A 489 18.08 14.83 -12.42
C THR A 489 17.94 16.32 -12.10
N ASP A 490 17.00 16.70 -11.22
CA ASP A 490 16.79 18.09 -10.81
C ASP A 490 18.05 18.68 -10.12
N THR A 491 18.72 17.89 -9.29
CA THR A 491 19.98 18.30 -8.64
C THR A 491 21.09 18.52 -9.66
N ILE A 492 21.21 17.66 -10.67
CA ILE A 492 22.21 17.81 -11.74
C ILE A 492 21.91 19.06 -12.57
N ASN A 493 20.66 19.26 -12.99
CA ASN A 493 20.25 20.44 -13.78
C ASN A 493 20.49 21.74 -13.01
N ALA A 494 20.22 21.78 -11.71
CA ALA A 494 20.53 22.94 -10.89
C ALA A 494 22.04 23.24 -10.84
N LEU A 495 22.89 22.22 -10.75
CA LEU A 495 24.35 22.39 -10.75
C LEU A 495 24.90 22.85 -12.11
N VAL A 496 24.32 22.39 -13.22
CA VAL A 496 24.69 22.81 -14.57
C VAL A 496 24.32 24.29 -14.78
N ASN A 497 23.10 24.68 -14.42
CA ASN A 497 22.65 26.07 -14.54
C ASN A 497 23.46 27.04 -13.67
N PHE A 498 23.95 26.60 -12.48
CA PHE A 498 24.87 27.40 -11.67
C PHE A 498 26.20 27.62 -12.37
N LYS A 499 26.78 26.59 -12.99
CA LYS A 499 28.05 26.70 -13.73
C LYS A 499 27.94 27.61 -14.97
N ASP A 500 26.82 27.51 -15.71
CA ASP A 500 26.60 28.32 -16.89
C ASP A 500 26.39 29.81 -16.54
N ASN A 501 25.73 30.12 -15.41
CA ASN A 501 25.61 31.48 -14.89
C ASN A 501 26.96 32.05 -14.40
N ASP A 502 27.80 31.27 -13.72
CA ASP A 502 29.14 31.69 -13.30
C ASP A 502 30.04 31.98 -14.52
N HIS A 503 29.93 31.18 -15.60
CA HIS A 503 30.64 31.47 -16.85
C HIS A 503 30.15 32.74 -17.57
N GLN A 504 28.84 33.04 -17.49
CA GLN A 504 28.29 34.27 -18.06
C GLN A 504 28.69 35.53 -17.26
N ILE A 505 28.83 35.43 -15.94
CA ILE A 505 29.30 36.53 -15.09
C ILE A 505 30.78 36.82 -15.34
N LEU A 506 31.61 35.79 -15.55
CA LEU A 506 33.03 35.94 -15.84
C LEU A 506 33.32 36.48 -17.25
N HIS A 507 32.41 36.34 -18.20
CA HIS A 507 32.53 36.91 -19.56
C HIS A 507 31.96 38.33 -19.69
N ASN A 508 31.18 38.85 -18.74
CA ASN A 508 30.63 40.20 -18.75
C ASN A 508 31.47 41.22 -17.95
N GLU A 509 32.62 40.86 -17.41
CA GLU A 509 33.61 41.80 -16.89
C GLU A 509 34.54 42.26 -18.01
N ASP A 510 34.01 42.85 -19.11
CA ASP A 510 34.75 43.72 -20.01
C ASP A 510 35.06 45.03 -19.28
N TYR A 511 36.31 45.16 -18.87
CA TYR A 511 36.88 46.41 -18.35
C TYR A 511 36.67 47.56 -19.35
N PRO A 512 36.17 48.71 -18.94
CA PRO A 512 36.21 49.89 -19.79
C PRO A 512 37.67 50.39 -19.79
N THR A 513 38.40 50.13 -20.85
CA THR A 513 39.64 50.82 -21.15
C THR A 513 39.36 52.25 -21.50
N THR A 514 39.31 53.15 -20.51
CA THR A 514 39.34 54.57 -20.73
C THR A 514 40.79 55.04 -20.79
N ILE A 515 41.33 55.09 -21.98
CA ILE A 515 42.57 55.80 -22.24
C ILE A 515 42.26 57.29 -22.20
N VAL A 516 42.68 57.97 -21.15
CA VAL A 516 42.81 59.45 -21.15
C VAL A 516 44.13 59.83 -21.75
N ARG A 517 44.15 60.41 -22.93
CA ARG A 517 45.25 61.22 -23.46
C ARG A 517 44.89 62.67 -23.30
N LYS A 518 45.78 63.40 -22.56
CA LYS A 518 45.96 64.82 -22.34
C LYS A 518 44.94 65.55 -21.52
#